data_e99f345cf44bffc1e3abbcb96595802c
#
_entry.id   e99f345cf44bffc1e3abbcb96595802c
#
_cell.length_a   1.000
_cell.length_b   1.000
_cell.length_c   1.000
_cell.angle_alpha   90.00
_cell.angle_beta   90.00
_cell.angle_gamma   90.00
#
_symmetry.space_group_name_H-M   'P 1'
#
loop_
_entity.id
_entity.type
_entity.pdbx_description
1 polymer ?
#
loop_
_entity_poly.entity_id
_entity_poly.type
_entity_poly.pdbx_seq_one_letter_code
_entity_poly.pdbx_strand_id
1 'polypeptide(L)'
;MEILYQDHEVVVAVKPRGVLSEDKSGEDTMPSLLAAEVGKVWTVHRLDRAVGGVMVYARHPKAAAALSAAVQAGALHKVYTAVVAGAPDPAEGEWQDYLYHDARQNKTFIADRARKGAKEAVLRYRVTDRRSADGVDLSRVSVELLTGRSHQIRVQFASRRHPLVGDGKYGSRQKAPFVALYATELSFPHPKNGRVMTFSAPVPNDHPWDLFTDAHYEIERKFLIAYPDTAALAALDGCRVKRVEQTYLTAPEGETRRVRKVREGERVRYVYTLKKRVSMIRAVEEERELTAAEYEALLAEADPDLRPIHKTRYAIPHGGKVAEIDVYDFWQDRATLEVELESESEVWQLPPYVRVWREVTEDARYKNVNLARELPTEA
;
A
#
# COMPACT_ATOMS: atom_id res chain seq x y z
N MET A 1 15.04 10.77 -0.97
CA MET A 1 14.40 11.32 0.25
C MET A 1 13.26 12.21 -0.20
N GLU A 2 12.11 12.12 0.42
CA GLU A 2 10.92 12.93 0.11
C GLU A 2 10.70 13.94 1.25
N ILE A 3 10.48 15.21 0.89
CA ILE A 3 10.08 16.28 1.83
C ILE A 3 8.56 16.43 1.73
N LEU A 4 7.85 16.13 2.84
CA LEU A 4 6.39 16.23 2.92
C LEU A 4 5.92 17.65 3.21
N TYR A 5 6.74 18.43 3.93
CA TYR A 5 6.42 19.81 4.32
C TYR A 5 7.68 20.56 4.72
N GLN A 6 7.72 21.85 4.44
CA GLN A 6 8.72 22.76 4.98
C GLN A 6 8.18 24.18 5.15
N ASP A 7 8.65 24.84 6.20
CA ASP A 7 8.47 26.27 6.40
C ASP A 7 9.70 26.88 7.12
N HIS A 8 9.56 28.05 7.75
CA HIS A 8 10.65 28.68 8.49
C HIS A 8 11.05 27.94 9.78
N GLU A 9 10.11 27.21 10.39
CA GLU A 9 10.28 26.54 11.70
C GLU A 9 10.74 25.10 11.58
N VAL A 10 10.14 24.34 10.62
CA VAL A 10 10.30 22.89 10.53
C VAL A 10 10.47 22.39 9.09
N VAL A 11 11.07 21.23 8.97
CA VAL A 11 10.98 20.37 7.80
C VAL A 11 10.51 18.98 8.22
N VAL A 12 9.51 18.45 7.51
CA VAL A 12 9.01 17.08 7.66
C VAL A 12 9.42 16.28 6.44
N ALA A 13 10.12 15.17 6.67
CA ALA A 13 10.64 14.37 5.59
C ALA A 13 10.50 12.87 5.88
N VAL A 14 10.50 12.06 4.82
CA VAL A 14 10.52 10.61 4.91
C VAL A 14 11.98 10.15 4.97
N LYS A 15 12.36 9.60 6.12
CA LYS A 15 13.69 9.02 6.31
C LYS A 15 13.80 7.69 5.56
N PRO A 16 14.75 7.50 4.66
CA PRO A 16 15.04 6.21 4.06
C PRO A 16 15.54 5.20 5.11
N ARG A 17 15.29 3.92 4.88
CA ARG A 17 15.93 2.83 5.65
C ARG A 17 17.43 2.83 5.37
N GLY A 18 18.23 2.49 6.37
CA GLY A 18 19.70 2.47 6.28
C GLY A 18 20.38 3.81 6.59
N VAL A 19 19.67 4.93 6.52
CA VAL A 19 20.16 6.28 6.84
C VAL A 19 20.00 6.56 8.33
N LEU A 20 20.96 7.28 8.94
CA LEU A 20 20.90 7.70 10.34
C LEU A 20 20.01 8.92 10.52
N SER A 21 19.30 8.99 11.66
CA SER A 21 18.43 10.13 12.00
C SER A 21 19.20 11.35 12.48
N GLU A 22 20.40 11.15 13.02
CA GLU A 22 21.25 12.15 13.68
C GLU A 22 22.59 12.25 12.96
N ASP A 23 23.27 13.40 13.09
CA ASP A 23 24.61 13.57 12.51
C ASP A 23 25.61 12.57 13.10
N LYS A 24 26.39 12.00 12.19
CA LYS A 24 27.53 11.16 12.51
C LYS A 24 28.56 11.24 11.39
N SER A 25 29.79 11.57 11.75
CA SER A 25 30.88 11.73 10.79
C SER A 25 31.12 10.46 9.97
N GLY A 26 31.23 10.61 8.64
CA GLY A 26 31.52 9.50 7.71
C GLY A 26 30.34 8.56 7.43
N GLU A 27 29.13 8.92 7.82
CA GLU A 27 27.91 8.14 7.57
C GLU A 27 26.86 8.99 6.83
N ASP A 28 25.98 8.30 6.10
CA ASP A 28 24.80 8.94 5.52
C ASP A 28 23.80 9.25 6.62
N THR A 29 23.45 10.52 6.76
CA THR A 29 22.56 11.01 7.80
C THR A 29 21.44 11.88 7.22
N MET A 30 20.29 11.90 7.89
CA MET A 30 19.21 12.79 7.49
C MET A 30 19.59 14.28 7.52
N PRO A 31 20.32 14.78 8.55
CA PRO A 31 20.80 16.15 8.53
C PRO A 31 21.69 16.47 7.31
N SER A 32 22.59 15.57 6.90
CA SER A 32 23.43 15.78 5.71
C SER A 32 22.61 15.81 4.42
N LEU A 33 21.63 14.93 4.27
CA LEU A 33 20.72 14.91 3.11
C LEU A 33 19.84 16.16 3.07
N LEU A 34 19.27 16.57 4.20
CA LEU A 34 18.43 17.77 4.29
C LEU A 34 19.24 19.07 4.10
N ALA A 35 20.51 19.09 4.51
CA ALA A 35 21.34 20.28 4.38
C ALA A 35 21.48 20.74 2.91
N ALA A 36 21.48 19.83 1.96
CA ALA A 36 21.54 20.15 0.53
C ALA A 36 20.27 20.84 0.01
N GLU A 37 19.12 20.57 0.62
CA GLU A 37 17.80 21.05 0.17
C GLU A 37 17.34 22.29 0.96
N VAL A 38 17.48 22.26 2.29
CA VAL A 38 16.89 23.25 3.20
C VAL A 38 17.89 23.94 4.14
N GLY A 39 19.18 23.61 4.02
CA GLY A 39 20.21 24.07 4.92
C GLY A 39 20.24 23.30 6.24
N LYS A 40 20.97 23.85 7.24
CA LYS A 40 21.16 23.19 8.51
C LYS A 40 19.84 22.91 9.25
N VAL A 41 19.71 21.69 9.79
CA VAL A 41 18.56 21.24 10.60
C VAL A 41 19.02 20.72 11.96
N TRP A 42 18.08 20.64 12.91
CA TRP A 42 18.27 20.13 14.27
C TRP A 42 17.37 18.92 14.50
N THR A 43 17.97 17.80 14.86
CA THR A 43 17.25 16.57 15.19
C THR A 43 16.59 16.68 16.56
N VAL A 44 15.31 16.36 16.66
CA VAL A 44 14.52 16.42 17.91
C VAL A 44 14.01 15.05 18.36
N HIS A 45 13.92 14.11 17.45
CA HIS A 45 13.61 12.69 17.71
C HIS A 45 14.33 11.79 16.71
N ARG A 46 14.26 10.49 16.91
CA ARG A 46 15.02 9.54 16.10
C ARG A 46 14.22 8.30 15.77
N LEU A 47 14.55 7.70 14.63
CA LEU A 47 14.24 6.34 14.23
C LEU A 47 15.53 5.52 14.21
N ASP A 48 15.43 4.21 14.43
CA ASP A 48 16.56 3.30 14.26
C ASP A 48 17.08 3.37 12.81
N ARG A 49 18.38 3.08 12.59
CA ARG A 49 18.96 3.09 11.24
C ARG A 49 18.17 2.25 10.24
N ALA A 50 17.76 1.04 10.66
CA ALA A 50 17.00 0.11 9.80
C ALA A 50 15.54 0.52 9.57
N VAL A 51 15.00 1.49 10.32
CA VAL A 51 13.60 1.92 10.28
C VAL A 51 13.48 3.17 9.43
N GLY A 52 12.56 3.16 8.48
CA GLY A 52 12.20 4.32 7.67
C GLY A 52 10.92 5.00 8.16
N GLY A 53 10.52 6.10 7.50
CA GLY A 53 9.25 6.77 7.75
C GLY A 53 9.36 8.24 8.12
N VAL A 54 8.23 8.80 8.53
CA VAL A 54 8.06 10.24 8.74
C VAL A 54 8.85 10.75 9.94
N MET A 55 9.62 11.82 9.73
CA MET A 55 10.35 12.53 10.76
C MET A 55 10.20 14.03 10.62
N VAL A 56 10.22 14.76 11.75
CA VAL A 56 10.31 16.21 11.78
C VAL A 56 11.68 16.66 12.28
N TYR A 57 12.22 17.69 11.63
CA TYR A 57 13.46 18.37 12.01
C TYR A 57 13.16 19.85 12.21
N ALA A 58 13.80 20.47 13.20
CA ALA A 58 13.73 21.92 13.38
C ALA A 58 14.71 22.63 12.45
N ARG A 59 14.37 23.84 12.01
CA ARG A 59 15.21 24.66 11.12
C ARG A 59 16.05 25.69 11.86
N HIS A 60 15.82 25.87 13.16
CA HIS A 60 16.63 26.72 14.03
C HIS A 60 16.50 26.30 15.50
N PRO A 61 17.40 26.75 16.40
CA PRO A 61 17.46 26.30 17.80
C PRO A 61 16.17 26.52 18.60
N LYS A 62 15.47 27.65 18.38
CA LYS A 62 14.22 27.96 19.09
C LYS A 62 13.11 26.96 18.74
N ALA A 63 12.97 26.59 17.44
CA ALA A 63 12.03 25.56 17.02
C ALA A 63 12.42 24.18 17.56
N ALA A 64 13.75 23.87 17.63
CA ALA A 64 14.23 22.63 18.22
C ALA A 64 13.88 22.52 19.71
N ALA A 65 14.03 23.61 20.48
CA ALA A 65 13.64 23.65 21.88
C ALA A 65 12.13 23.43 22.07
N ALA A 66 11.28 24.07 21.24
CA ALA A 66 9.82 23.91 21.29
C ALA A 66 9.40 22.47 20.95
N LEU A 67 9.94 21.86 19.90
CA LEU A 67 9.66 20.46 19.54
C LEU A 67 10.17 19.48 20.60
N SER A 68 11.35 19.73 21.19
CA SER A 68 11.88 18.92 22.29
C SER A 68 10.99 18.98 23.53
N ALA A 69 10.44 20.14 23.85
CA ALA A 69 9.44 20.29 24.90
C ALA A 69 8.15 19.51 24.59
N ALA A 70 7.68 19.55 23.35
CA ALA A 70 6.53 18.77 22.88
C ALA A 70 6.78 17.25 23.02
N VAL A 71 7.99 16.76 22.68
CA VAL A 71 8.38 15.36 22.90
C VAL A 71 8.32 14.99 24.38
N GLN A 72 8.87 15.84 25.27
CA GLN A 72 8.89 15.60 26.73
C GLN A 72 7.49 15.61 27.33
N ALA A 73 6.61 16.47 26.82
CA ALA A 73 5.20 16.58 27.24
C ALA A 73 4.29 15.47 26.64
N GLY A 74 4.84 14.57 25.81
CA GLY A 74 4.03 13.55 25.12
C GLY A 74 3.11 14.09 24.03
N ALA A 75 3.31 15.34 23.59
CA ALA A 75 2.49 15.99 22.56
C ALA A 75 2.96 15.67 21.12
N LEU A 76 4.04 14.91 20.96
CA LEU A 76 4.49 14.41 19.68
C LEU A 76 4.09 12.92 19.57
N HIS A 77 3.09 12.64 18.77
CA HIS A 77 2.51 11.31 18.59
C HIS A 77 3.11 10.62 17.37
N LYS A 78 3.36 9.32 17.51
CA LYS A 78 3.97 8.49 16.47
C LYS A 78 3.18 7.22 16.29
N VAL A 79 2.76 6.95 15.06
CA VAL A 79 2.18 5.68 14.67
C VAL A 79 3.15 4.96 13.74
N TYR A 80 3.31 3.68 13.99
CA TYR A 80 4.14 2.78 13.18
C TYR A 80 3.27 1.68 12.60
N THR A 81 3.67 1.20 11.45
CA THR A 81 3.19 -0.08 10.93
C THR A 81 4.33 -1.08 11.02
N ALA A 82 4.03 -2.27 11.53
CA ALA A 82 4.96 -3.37 11.65
C ALA A 82 4.40 -4.64 11.01
N VAL A 83 5.28 -5.53 10.53
CA VAL A 83 4.93 -6.91 10.21
C VAL A 83 5.62 -7.83 11.20
N VAL A 84 4.84 -8.63 11.91
CA VAL A 84 5.30 -9.53 12.98
C VAL A 84 5.00 -10.99 12.65
N ALA A 85 5.81 -11.91 13.18
CA ALA A 85 5.56 -13.33 13.09
C ALA A 85 4.42 -13.73 14.04
N GLY A 86 3.55 -14.63 13.56
CA GLY A 86 2.39 -15.12 14.31
C GLY A 86 1.23 -14.12 14.36
N ALA A 87 0.26 -14.44 15.19
CA ALA A 87 -0.96 -13.66 15.38
C ALA A 87 -1.06 -13.24 16.85
N PRO A 88 -0.74 -11.97 17.19
CA PRO A 88 -0.95 -11.47 18.55
C PRO A 88 -2.40 -11.69 19.00
N ASP A 89 -2.54 -12.17 20.22
CA ASP A 89 -3.82 -12.39 20.88
C ASP A 89 -3.76 -11.78 22.30
N PRO A 90 -4.66 -10.84 22.67
CA PRO A 90 -5.73 -10.28 21.83
C PRO A 90 -5.19 -9.50 20.60
N ALA A 91 -6.07 -9.29 19.60
CA ALA A 91 -5.70 -8.57 18.36
C ALA A 91 -5.38 -7.09 18.58
N GLU A 92 -5.74 -6.53 19.71
CA GLU A 92 -5.39 -5.16 20.12
C GLU A 92 -5.16 -5.10 21.63
N GLY A 93 -4.36 -4.13 22.06
CA GLY A 93 -4.08 -3.95 23.49
C GLY A 93 -3.03 -2.88 23.77
N GLU A 94 -2.77 -2.71 25.05
CA GLU A 94 -1.71 -1.85 25.55
C GLU A 94 -0.69 -2.69 26.31
N TRP A 95 0.59 -2.51 26.02
CA TRP A 95 1.68 -3.17 26.73
C TRP A 95 2.51 -2.18 27.49
N GLN A 96 2.72 -2.47 28.76
CA GLN A 96 3.58 -1.73 29.68
C GLN A 96 4.69 -2.65 30.19
N ASP A 97 5.94 -2.27 29.92
CA ASP A 97 7.13 -3.00 30.34
C ASP A 97 8.18 -2.04 30.89
N TYR A 98 9.21 -2.55 31.57
CA TYR A 98 10.42 -1.81 31.89
C TYR A 98 11.54 -2.28 30.98
N LEU A 99 12.20 -1.33 30.31
CA LEU A 99 13.24 -1.61 29.33
C LEU A 99 14.60 -1.11 29.80
N TYR A 100 15.60 -1.97 29.69
CA TYR A 100 17.01 -1.63 29.92
C TYR A 100 17.76 -1.68 28.58
N HIS A 101 18.42 -0.59 28.21
CA HIS A 101 19.25 -0.51 27.01
C HIS A 101 20.72 -0.75 27.36
N ASP A 102 21.31 -1.83 26.84
CA ASP A 102 22.73 -2.09 26.90
C ASP A 102 23.43 -1.38 25.72
N ALA A 103 24.11 -0.28 26.01
CA ALA A 103 24.82 0.50 24.99
C ALA A 103 26.00 -0.25 24.36
N ARG A 104 26.65 -1.20 25.10
CA ARG A 104 27.78 -1.98 24.56
C ARG A 104 27.34 -2.95 23.48
N GLN A 105 26.18 -3.57 23.67
CA GLN A 105 25.59 -4.50 22.70
C GLN A 105 24.66 -3.78 21.70
N ASN A 106 24.37 -2.49 21.94
CA ASN A 106 23.32 -1.74 21.24
C ASN A 106 22.02 -2.55 21.18
N LYS A 107 21.60 -3.11 22.32
CA LYS A 107 20.43 -4.00 22.43
C LYS A 107 19.60 -3.64 23.66
N THR A 108 18.28 -3.72 23.54
CA THR A 108 17.35 -3.45 24.64
C THR A 108 16.72 -4.77 25.11
N PHE A 109 16.49 -4.85 26.41
CA PHE A 109 15.95 -6.03 27.07
C PHE A 109 14.75 -5.63 27.95
N ILE A 110 13.79 -6.53 28.09
CA ILE A 110 12.80 -6.45 29.19
C ILE A 110 13.56 -6.62 30.49
N ALA A 111 13.27 -5.78 31.45
CA ALA A 111 13.96 -5.74 32.73
C ALA A 111 12.97 -5.63 33.88
N ASP A 112 13.41 -6.00 35.08
CA ASP A 112 12.69 -5.69 36.30
C ASP A 112 12.68 -4.16 36.54
N ARG A 113 11.56 -3.65 37.10
CA ARG A 113 11.41 -2.24 37.49
C ARG A 113 12.53 -1.76 38.41
N ALA A 114 13.00 -2.63 39.30
CA ALA A 114 14.05 -2.35 40.26
C ALA A 114 15.46 -2.24 39.64
N ARG A 115 15.66 -2.68 38.40
CA ARG A 115 16.94 -2.63 37.71
C ARG A 115 17.37 -1.19 37.48
N LYS A 116 18.55 -0.79 37.98
CA LYS A 116 19.12 0.53 37.71
C LYS A 116 19.22 0.81 36.20
N GLY A 117 18.66 1.93 35.78
CA GLY A 117 18.63 2.32 34.35
C GLY A 117 17.49 1.74 33.51
N ALA A 118 16.66 0.88 34.10
CA ALA A 118 15.41 0.48 33.46
C ALA A 118 14.44 1.67 33.39
N LYS A 119 13.73 1.77 32.26
CA LYS A 119 12.76 2.85 32.01
C LYS A 119 11.44 2.25 31.57
N GLU A 120 10.36 2.83 32.04
CA GLU A 120 9.02 2.46 31.62
C GLU A 120 8.81 2.66 30.12
N ALA A 121 8.13 1.72 29.48
CA ALA A 121 7.86 1.68 28.06
C ALA A 121 6.43 1.22 27.82
N VAL A 122 5.62 2.09 27.22
CA VAL A 122 4.20 1.85 26.95
C VAL A 122 3.92 2.04 25.48
N LEU A 123 3.22 1.08 24.88
CA LEU A 123 2.68 1.17 23.51
C LEU A 123 1.27 0.59 23.45
N ARG A 124 0.51 1.06 22.47
CA ARG A 124 -0.74 0.42 22.03
C ARG A 124 -0.53 -0.22 20.70
N TYR A 125 -1.21 -1.34 20.48
CA TYR A 125 -1.16 -2.01 19.19
C TYR A 125 -2.54 -2.50 18.76
N ARG A 126 -2.70 -2.63 17.43
CA ARG A 126 -3.86 -3.27 16.80
C ARG A 126 -3.40 -4.05 15.59
N VAL A 127 -3.78 -5.32 15.52
CA VAL A 127 -3.61 -6.14 14.31
C VAL A 127 -4.59 -5.62 13.26
N THR A 128 -4.07 -5.17 12.13
CA THR A 128 -4.86 -4.59 11.03
C THR A 128 -5.11 -5.60 9.92
N ASP A 129 -4.24 -6.61 9.80
CA ASP A 129 -4.38 -7.66 8.79
C ASP A 129 -3.57 -8.90 9.19
N ARG A 130 -3.95 -10.07 8.66
CA ARG A 130 -3.29 -11.36 8.88
C ARG A 130 -3.10 -12.07 7.55
N ARG A 131 -1.93 -12.68 7.35
CA ARG A 131 -1.59 -13.45 6.15
C ARG A 131 -0.81 -14.68 6.57
N SER A 132 -0.93 -15.75 5.79
CA SER A 132 -0.04 -16.90 5.89
C SER A 132 0.81 -16.94 4.62
N ALA A 133 2.12 -16.93 4.77
CA ALA A 133 3.07 -16.99 3.67
C ALA A 133 4.17 -18.03 4.01
N ASP A 134 4.47 -18.94 3.07
CA ASP A 134 5.46 -20.01 3.24
C ASP A 134 5.24 -20.86 4.51
N GLY A 135 3.98 -21.09 4.89
CA GLY A 135 3.61 -21.86 6.08
C GLY A 135 3.84 -21.11 7.40
N VAL A 136 4.08 -19.80 7.36
CA VAL A 136 4.24 -18.94 8.53
C VAL A 136 3.10 -17.93 8.58
N ASP A 137 2.44 -17.84 9.74
CA ASP A 137 1.47 -16.79 9.98
C ASP A 137 2.19 -15.48 10.25
N LEU A 138 1.73 -14.43 9.60
CA LEU A 138 2.22 -13.07 9.73
C LEU A 138 1.05 -12.13 10.04
N SER A 139 1.31 -11.10 10.82
CA SER A 139 0.33 -10.05 11.11
C SER A 139 0.90 -8.67 10.80
N ARG A 140 0.12 -7.85 10.10
CA ARG A 140 0.34 -6.41 10.01
C ARG A 140 -0.27 -5.74 11.24
N VAL A 141 0.51 -4.92 11.90
CA VAL A 141 0.14 -4.30 13.17
C VAL A 141 0.35 -2.80 13.11
N SER A 142 -0.65 -2.03 13.47
CA SER A 142 -0.52 -0.60 13.79
C SER A 142 -0.06 -0.47 15.24
N VAL A 143 0.94 0.36 15.49
CA VAL A 143 1.54 0.56 16.82
C VAL A 143 1.65 2.05 17.14
N GLU A 144 0.98 2.49 18.20
CA GLU A 144 1.10 3.83 18.76
C GLU A 144 2.12 3.80 19.92
N LEU A 145 3.15 4.64 19.83
CA LEU A 145 4.12 4.79 20.92
C LEU A 145 3.70 5.86 21.91
N LEU A 146 3.39 5.48 23.14
CA LEU A 146 3.17 6.40 24.27
C LEU A 146 4.49 6.81 24.93
N THR A 147 5.53 6.00 24.79
CA THR A 147 6.92 6.29 25.16
C THR A 147 7.86 5.97 24.02
N GLY A 148 9.04 6.60 23.95
CA GLY A 148 10.02 6.40 22.87
C GLY A 148 11.36 5.83 23.36
N ARG A 149 11.41 4.55 23.76
CA ARG A 149 12.67 3.89 24.18
C ARG A 149 13.37 3.26 22.99
N SER A 150 14.70 3.16 23.07
CA SER A 150 15.49 2.48 22.03
C SER A 150 14.98 1.06 21.79
N HIS A 151 14.74 0.69 20.52
CA HIS A 151 14.22 -0.62 20.10
C HIS A 151 12.90 -1.05 20.78
N GLN A 152 12.09 -0.12 21.30
CA GLN A 152 10.93 -0.42 22.13
C GLN A 152 9.97 -1.41 21.46
N ILE A 153 9.45 -1.11 20.29
CA ILE A 153 8.50 -1.97 19.54
C ILE A 153 9.14 -3.35 19.32
N ARG A 154 10.39 -3.37 18.89
CA ARG A 154 11.12 -4.60 18.53
C ARG A 154 11.24 -5.57 19.71
N VAL A 155 11.64 -5.07 20.89
CA VAL A 155 11.81 -5.92 22.07
C VAL A 155 10.47 -6.33 22.69
N GLN A 156 9.47 -5.45 22.74
CA GLN A 156 8.17 -5.77 23.32
C GLN A 156 7.41 -6.83 22.52
N PHE A 157 7.45 -6.77 21.18
CA PHE A 157 6.88 -7.81 20.34
C PHE A 157 7.68 -9.13 20.43
N ALA A 158 9.00 -9.06 20.37
CA ALA A 158 9.84 -10.26 20.45
C ALA A 158 9.70 -11.00 21.79
N SER A 159 9.57 -10.28 22.91
CA SER A 159 9.38 -10.87 24.25
C SER A 159 8.06 -11.65 24.36
N ARG A 160 7.09 -11.32 23.51
CA ARG A 160 5.78 -12.00 23.42
C ARG A 160 5.71 -13.03 22.29
N ARG A 161 6.88 -13.43 21.74
CA ARG A 161 7.02 -14.43 20.66
C ARG A 161 6.49 -13.97 19.30
N HIS A 162 6.35 -12.67 19.09
CA HIS A 162 5.97 -12.07 17.84
C HIS A 162 7.09 -11.15 17.29
N PRO A 163 8.32 -11.67 17.03
CA PRO A 163 9.40 -10.83 16.53
C PRO A 163 9.01 -10.21 15.18
N LEU A 164 9.47 -8.98 14.93
CA LEU A 164 9.26 -8.32 13.65
C LEU A 164 10.00 -9.07 12.55
N VAL A 165 9.40 -9.21 11.38
CA VAL A 165 10.03 -9.83 10.22
C VAL A 165 11.33 -9.07 9.87
N GLY A 166 12.40 -9.80 9.56
CA GLY A 166 13.73 -9.24 9.29
C GLY A 166 14.53 -8.80 10.52
N ASP A 167 13.98 -8.91 11.74
CA ASP A 167 14.67 -8.51 12.96
C ASP A 167 15.48 -9.65 13.59
N GLY A 168 16.59 -10.02 12.93
CA GLY A 168 17.49 -11.04 13.45
C GLY A 168 18.08 -10.73 14.84
N LYS A 169 18.22 -9.42 15.21
CA LYS A 169 18.70 -9.00 16.55
C LYS A 169 17.75 -9.44 17.66
N TYR A 170 16.46 -9.53 17.38
CA TYR A 170 15.41 -9.93 18.31
C TYR A 170 14.77 -11.28 17.97
N GLY A 171 15.47 -12.11 17.18
CA GLY A 171 15.12 -13.53 17.01
C GLY A 171 14.12 -13.83 15.90
N SER A 172 13.92 -12.92 14.96
CA SER A 172 13.15 -13.24 13.75
C SER A 172 13.86 -14.32 12.95
N ARG A 173 13.09 -15.32 12.52
CA ARG A 173 13.54 -16.39 11.61
C ARG A 173 13.22 -16.06 10.15
N GLN A 174 12.25 -15.18 9.92
CA GLN A 174 11.87 -14.68 8.61
C GLN A 174 12.91 -13.65 8.16
N LYS A 175 13.43 -13.83 6.94
CA LYS A 175 14.39 -12.92 6.35
C LYS A 175 13.67 -11.79 5.61
N ALA A 176 14.17 -10.58 5.75
CA ALA A 176 13.79 -9.43 4.93
C ALA A 176 15.01 -8.51 4.79
N PRO A 177 15.08 -7.63 3.78
CA PRO A 177 16.19 -6.69 3.60
C PRO A 177 16.37 -5.75 4.79
N PHE A 178 15.28 -5.40 5.48
CA PHE A 178 15.25 -4.54 6.65
C PHE A 178 14.24 -5.08 7.67
N VAL A 179 14.32 -4.54 8.90
CA VAL A 179 13.28 -4.79 9.92
C VAL A 179 11.95 -4.23 9.42
N ALA A 180 10.92 -5.05 9.44
CA ALA A 180 9.58 -4.67 9.01
C ALA A 180 8.90 -3.75 10.03
N LEU A 181 9.42 -2.53 10.13
CA LEU A 181 8.95 -1.44 10.98
C LEU A 181 9.07 -0.13 10.22
N TYR A 182 8.00 0.65 10.17
CA TYR A 182 7.96 1.91 9.46
C TYR A 182 7.14 2.94 10.23
N ALA A 183 7.66 4.17 10.38
CA ALA A 183 6.94 5.27 11.00
C ALA A 183 5.97 5.85 9.97
N THR A 184 4.70 5.43 10.04
CA THR A 184 3.69 5.77 9.04
C THR A 184 2.99 7.08 9.31
N GLU A 185 2.94 7.55 10.58
CA GLU A 185 2.31 8.81 10.92
C GLU A 185 3.06 9.53 12.04
N LEU A 186 3.13 10.84 11.92
CA LEU A 186 3.71 11.74 12.91
C LEU A 186 2.79 12.94 13.09
N SER A 187 2.39 13.21 14.34
CA SER A 187 1.61 14.39 14.72
C SER A 187 2.31 15.18 15.81
N PHE A 188 2.35 16.50 15.69
CA PHE A 188 3.04 17.39 16.64
C PHE A 188 2.46 18.82 16.60
N PRO A 189 2.55 19.59 17.70
CA PRO A 189 2.20 21.01 17.68
C PRO A 189 3.28 21.83 16.96
N HIS A 190 2.86 22.66 16.03
CA HIS A 190 3.77 23.55 15.29
C HIS A 190 4.47 24.55 16.22
N PRO A 191 5.81 24.69 16.15
CA PRO A 191 6.61 25.48 17.12
C PRO A 191 6.19 26.94 17.27
N LYS A 192 5.69 27.57 16.22
CA LYS A 192 5.34 28.98 16.19
C LYS A 192 3.93 29.27 16.73
N ASN A 193 2.95 28.44 16.38
CA ASN A 193 1.53 28.75 16.61
C ASN A 193 0.77 27.68 17.40
N GLY A 194 1.42 26.57 17.76
CA GLY A 194 0.80 25.47 18.52
C GLY A 194 -0.24 24.64 17.76
N ARG A 195 -0.51 24.94 16.48
CA ARG A 195 -1.45 24.16 15.68
C ARG A 195 -0.94 22.73 15.51
N VAL A 196 -1.77 21.76 15.81
CA VAL A 196 -1.43 20.35 15.57
C VAL A 196 -1.33 20.09 14.07
N MET A 197 -0.21 19.53 13.66
CA MET A 197 0.07 19.12 12.28
C MET A 197 0.26 17.61 12.26
N THR A 198 -0.33 16.95 11.25
CA THR A 198 -0.23 15.49 11.06
C THR A 198 0.27 15.21 9.65
N PHE A 199 1.24 14.32 9.55
CA PHE A 199 1.84 13.87 8.29
C PHE A 199 1.90 12.36 8.26
N SER A 200 1.66 11.78 7.09
CA SER A 200 1.72 10.35 6.88
C SER A 200 2.56 10.00 5.65
N ALA A 201 3.13 8.79 5.66
CA ALA A 201 3.79 8.19 4.52
C ALA A 201 3.38 6.71 4.43
N PRO A 202 3.13 6.18 3.23
CA PRO A 202 2.82 4.77 3.04
C PRO A 202 4.02 3.90 3.40
N VAL A 203 3.77 2.66 3.80
CA VAL A 203 4.84 1.65 3.93
C VAL A 203 5.46 1.37 2.55
N PRO A 204 6.75 0.97 2.49
CA PRO A 204 7.37 0.57 1.22
C PRO A 204 6.64 -0.61 0.57
N ASN A 205 6.67 -0.68 -0.76
CA ASN A 205 6.07 -1.78 -1.51
C ASN A 205 7.11 -2.88 -1.80
N ASP A 206 7.77 -3.36 -0.75
CA ASP A 206 8.71 -4.48 -0.81
C ASP A 206 8.43 -5.49 0.31
N HIS A 207 9.07 -6.66 0.25
CA HIS A 207 8.89 -7.71 1.25
C HIS A 207 9.31 -7.26 2.67
N PRO A 208 8.45 -7.51 3.70
CA PRO A 208 7.20 -8.27 3.70
C PRO A 208 5.93 -7.39 3.55
N TRP A 209 6.07 -6.13 3.21
CA TRP A 209 4.94 -5.20 3.09
C TRP A 209 4.03 -5.55 1.92
N ASP A 210 4.60 -6.03 0.82
CA ASP A 210 3.93 -6.53 -0.37
C ASP A 210 2.92 -7.66 -0.07
N LEU A 211 3.14 -8.43 1.00
CA LEU A 211 2.19 -9.44 1.46
C LEU A 211 0.90 -8.83 2.05
N PHE A 212 0.97 -7.56 2.47
CA PHE A 212 -0.11 -6.81 3.12
C PHE A 212 -0.47 -5.54 2.36
N THR A 213 0.28 -5.18 1.35
CA THR A 213 -0.27 -4.27 0.39
C THR A 213 -1.54 -4.96 -0.10
N ASP A 214 -2.68 -4.35 0.18
CA ASP A 214 -3.75 -4.42 -0.74
C ASP A 214 -3.14 -3.88 -2.05
N ALA A 215 -2.48 -4.73 -2.83
CA ALA A 215 -2.64 -4.65 -4.27
C ALA A 215 -4.11 -4.35 -4.37
N HIS A 216 -4.54 -3.24 -4.96
CA HIS A 216 -5.91 -2.93 -5.15
C HIS A 216 -6.57 -4.24 -5.54
N TYR A 217 -7.16 -4.94 -4.54
CA TYR A 217 -8.07 -5.99 -4.85
C TYR A 217 -9.21 -5.21 -5.45
N GLU A 218 -9.20 -5.14 -6.76
CA GLU A 218 -10.42 -4.88 -7.46
C GLU A 218 -11.37 -5.97 -7.01
N ILE A 219 -12.17 -5.70 -5.99
CA ILE A 219 -13.31 -6.53 -5.65
C ILE A 219 -14.32 -6.18 -6.72
N GLU A 220 -14.14 -6.81 -7.86
CA GLU A 220 -14.97 -6.62 -9.02
C GLU A 220 -16.12 -7.63 -8.97
N ARG A 221 -17.35 -7.16 -9.05
CA ARG A 221 -18.49 -8.00 -9.38
C ARG A 221 -18.79 -7.88 -10.86
N LYS A 222 -18.99 -9.02 -11.50
CA LYS A 222 -19.24 -9.11 -12.93
C LYS A 222 -20.56 -9.82 -13.22
N PHE A 223 -21.34 -9.23 -14.10
CA PHE A 223 -22.65 -9.74 -14.50
C PHE A 223 -22.73 -9.91 -15.99
N LEU A 224 -23.38 -10.98 -16.43
CA LEU A 224 -23.78 -11.16 -17.81
C LEU A 224 -25.13 -10.47 -18.00
N ILE A 225 -25.22 -9.60 -18.99
CA ILE A 225 -26.40 -8.79 -19.29
C ILE A 225 -26.87 -9.02 -20.73
N ALA A 226 -28.15 -8.76 -20.98
CA ALA A 226 -28.64 -8.69 -22.36
C ALA A 226 -27.91 -7.56 -23.12
N TYR A 227 -27.79 -7.70 -24.45
CA TYR A 227 -27.17 -6.65 -25.26
C TYR A 227 -27.92 -5.32 -25.06
N PRO A 228 -27.23 -4.27 -24.61
CA PRO A 228 -27.87 -3.02 -24.21
C PRO A 228 -28.16 -2.11 -25.42
N ASP A 229 -29.11 -1.20 -25.27
CA ASP A 229 -29.23 -0.06 -26.18
C ASP A 229 -28.03 0.89 -25.98
N THR A 230 -27.04 0.77 -26.85
CA THR A 230 -25.77 1.51 -26.78
C THR A 230 -25.95 3.03 -26.96
N ALA A 231 -26.98 3.45 -27.71
CA ALA A 231 -27.30 4.87 -27.90
C ALA A 231 -27.90 5.45 -26.62
N ALA A 232 -28.80 4.72 -25.96
CA ALA A 232 -29.37 5.11 -24.69
C ALA A 232 -28.29 5.16 -23.60
N LEU A 233 -27.35 4.19 -23.52
CA LEU A 233 -26.24 4.23 -22.57
C LEU A 233 -25.35 5.45 -22.77
N ALA A 234 -24.99 5.77 -24.01
CA ALA A 234 -24.14 6.90 -24.33
C ALA A 234 -24.78 8.26 -23.98
N ALA A 235 -26.12 8.33 -23.92
CA ALA A 235 -26.87 9.53 -23.58
C ALA A 235 -27.06 9.72 -22.06
N LEU A 236 -26.69 8.75 -21.22
CA LEU A 236 -26.78 8.88 -19.76
C LEU A 236 -25.80 9.92 -19.23
N ASP A 237 -26.25 10.66 -18.22
CA ASP A 237 -25.44 11.71 -17.61
C ASP A 237 -24.13 11.16 -17.03
N GLY A 238 -23.02 11.84 -17.31
CA GLY A 238 -21.68 11.41 -16.90
C GLY A 238 -21.15 10.15 -17.60
N CYS A 239 -21.84 9.59 -18.59
CA CYS A 239 -21.34 8.44 -19.37
C CYS A 239 -20.07 8.81 -20.13
N ARG A 240 -19.03 7.98 -19.96
CA ARG A 240 -17.79 8.05 -20.74
C ARG A 240 -17.68 6.80 -21.63
N VAL A 241 -17.54 7.03 -22.92
CA VAL A 241 -17.43 5.94 -23.90
C VAL A 241 -15.97 5.75 -24.28
N LYS A 242 -15.45 4.53 -24.08
CA LYS A 242 -14.06 4.16 -24.39
C LYS A 242 -14.05 2.98 -25.37
N ARG A 243 -13.30 3.10 -26.45
CA ARG A 243 -12.97 1.96 -27.31
C ARG A 243 -11.67 1.34 -26.85
N VAL A 244 -11.67 0.04 -26.61
CA VAL A 244 -10.52 -0.69 -26.04
C VAL A 244 -10.13 -1.81 -27.02
N GLU A 245 -8.90 -1.74 -27.50
CA GLU A 245 -8.22 -2.82 -28.22
C GLU A 245 -7.22 -3.42 -27.22
N GLN A 246 -7.36 -4.71 -26.90
CA GLN A 246 -6.54 -5.40 -25.91
C GLN A 246 -5.88 -6.63 -26.50
N THR A 247 -4.57 -6.71 -26.43
CA THR A 247 -3.77 -7.86 -26.87
C THR A 247 -3.03 -8.46 -25.68
N TYR A 248 -3.15 -9.78 -25.52
CA TYR A 248 -2.38 -10.55 -24.56
C TYR A 248 -1.01 -10.87 -25.13
N LEU A 249 0.01 -10.82 -24.29
CA LEU A 249 1.38 -11.11 -24.63
C LEU A 249 1.78 -12.46 -24.03
N THR A 250 2.73 -13.14 -24.65
CA THR A 250 3.33 -14.36 -24.10
C THR A 250 3.88 -14.07 -22.70
N ALA A 251 3.50 -14.90 -21.71
CA ALA A 251 3.87 -14.72 -20.33
C ALA A 251 4.25 -16.07 -19.67
N PRO A 252 5.12 -16.08 -18.64
CA PRO A 252 5.37 -17.27 -17.84
C PRO A 252 4.11 -17.79 -17.15
N GLU A 253 4.13 -19.06 -16.74
CA GLU A 253 3.04 -19.64 -15.96
C GLU A 253 2.79 -18.85 -14.66
N GLY A 254 1.53 -18.54 -14.37
CA GLY A 254 1.11 -17.73 -13.23
C GLY A 254 1.13 -16.22 -13.47
N GLU A 255 1.59 -15.75 -14.59
CA GLU A 255 1.56 -14.36 -15.01
C GLU A 255 0.60 -14.14 -16.19
N THR A 256 0.05 -12.93 -16.29
CA THR A 256 -0.71 -12.47 -17.45
C THR A 256 -0.18 -11.09 -17.84
N ARG A 257 0.26 -10.96 -19.09
CA ARG A 257 0.75 -9.70 -19.66
C ARG A 257 -0.22 -9.25 -20.74
N ARG A 258 -0.55 -7.97 -20.75
CA ARG A 258 -1.41 -7.42 -21.82
C ARG A 258 -1.00 -5.99 -22.17
N VAL A 259 -1.27 -5.61 -23.40
CA VAL A 259 -1.23 -4.20 -23.82
C VAL A 259 -2.63 -3.79 -24.27
N ARG A 260 -2.96 -2.53 -23.98
CA ARG A 260 -4.25 -1.94 -24.32
C ARG A 260 -4.04 -0.61 -25.04
N LYS A 261 -4.80 -0.42 -26.13
CA LYS A 261 -4.99 0.90 -26.74
C LYS A 261 -6.41 1.35 -26.39
N VAL A 262 -6.51 2.44 -25.67
CA VAL A 262 -7.76 3.01 -25.18
C VAL A 262 -8.00 4.35 -25.84
N ARG A 263 -9.14 4.46 -26.55
CA ARG A 263 -9.59 5.71 -27.19
C ARG A 263 -10.82 6.25 -26.48
N GLU A 264 -10.74 7.48 -26.00
CA GLU A 264 -11.85 8.25 -25.43
C GLU A 264 -11.95 9.59 -26.15
N GLY A 265 -12.96 9.74 -26.99
CA GLY A 265 -13.03 10.85 -27.94
C GLY A 265 -11.79 10.90 -28.87
N GLU A 266 -11.08 12.04 -28.86
CA GLU A 266 -9.84 12.19 -29.63
C GLU A 266 -8.58 11.72 -28.88
N ARG A 267 -8.69 11.48 -27.58
CA ARG A 267 -7.57 11.04 -26.73
C ARG A 267 -7.30 9.54 -26.92
N VAL A 268 -6.06 9.20 -27.22
CA VAL A 268 -5.59 7.81 -27.28
C VAL A 268 -4.54 7.62 -26.20
N ARG A 269 -4.64 6.53 -25.44
CA ARG A 269 -3.65 6.10 -24.45
C ARG A 269 -3.26 4.65 -24.71
N TYR A 270 -2.01 4.34 -24.42
CA TYR A 270 -1.48 2.98 -24.51
C TYR A 270 -1.05 2.56 -23.11
N VAL A 271 -1.47 1.36 -22.68
CA VAL A 271 -1.26 0.86 -21.32
C VAL A 271 -0.73 -0.56 -21.36
N TYR A 272 0.35 -0.81 -20.65
CA TYR A 272 0.85 -2.14 -20.36
C TYR A 272 0.37 -2.57 -18.98
N THR A 273 -0.08 -3.80 -18.85
CA THR A 273 -0.50 -4.39 -17.58
C THR A 273 0.18 -5.75 -17.40
N LEU A 274 0.79 -5.94 -16.24
CA LEU A 274 1.29 -7.23 -15.78
C LEU A 274 0.49 -7.65 -14.55
N LYS A 275 -0.17 -8.83 -14.64
CA LYS A 275 -0.82 -9.48 -13.48
C LYS A 275 -0.03 -10.70 -13.08
N LYS A 276 0.44 -10.74 -11.82
CA LYS A 276 1.09 -11.89 -11.22
C LYS A 276 0.14 -12.56 -10.25
N ARG A 277 -0.17 -13.83 -10.49
CA ARG A 277 -1.04 -14.60 -9.60
C ARG A 277 -0.31 -14.91 -8.30
N VAL A 278 -0.83 -14.44 -7.17
CA VAL A 278 -0.32 -14.74 -5.82
C VAL A 278 -1.12 -15.88 -5.17
N SER A 279 -2.42 -16.01 -5.50
CA SER A 279 -3.30 -17.10 -5.07
C SER A 279 -4.46 -17.29 -6.05
N MET A 280 -5.38 -18.23 -5.75
CA MET A 280 -6.59 -18.45 -6.59
C MET A 280 -7.45 -17.19 -6.77
N ILE A 281 -7.45 -16.28 -5.79
CA ILE A 281 -8.29 -15.07 -5.73
C ILE A 281 -7.49 -13.77 -5.68
N ARG A 282 -6.14 -13.81 -5.76
CA ARG A 282 -5.27 -12.65 -5.61
C ARG A 282 -4.23 -12.58 -6.73
N ALA A 283 -4.12 -11.41 -7.35
CA ALA A 283 -3.05 -11.08 -8.28
C ALA A 283 -2.51 -9.68 -7.97
N VAL A 284 -1.21 -9.48 -8.10
CA VAL A 284 -0.60 -8.15 -8.12
C VAL A 284 -0.72 -7.64 -9.54
N GLU A 285 -1.27 -6.44 -9.71
CA GLU A 285 -1.38 -5.77 -11.00
C GLU A 285 -0.44 -4.57 -11.04
N GLU A 286 0.44 -4.54 -12.03
CA GLU A 286 1.31 -3.41 -12.33
C GLU A 286 0.89 -2.81 -13.66
N GLU A 287 0.49 -1.53 -13.64
CA GLU A 287 0.16 -0.79 -14.86
C GLU A 287 1.19 0.31 -15.14
N ARG A 288 1.51 0.50 -16.41
CA ARG A 288 2.28 1.66 -16.86
C ARG A 288 1.76 2.19 -18.19
N GLU A 289 1.79 3.49 -18.35
CA GLU A 289 1.54 4.11 -19.66
C GLU A 289 2.70 3.82 -20.61
N LEU A 290 2.35 3.66 -21.89
CA LEU A 290 3.29 3.42 -22.99
C LEU A 290 3.23 4.57 -23.98
N THR A 291 4.34 4.79 -24.67
CA THR A 291 4.34 5.51 -25.94
C THR A 291 3.74 4.66 -27.04
N ALA A 292 3.29 5.28 -28.14
CA ALA A 292 2.79 4.54 -29.32
C ALA A 292 3.85 3.56 -29.87
N ALA A 293 5.12 3.97 -29.88
CA ALA A 293 6.23 3.13 -30.38
C ALA A 293 6.47 1.90 -29.48
N GLU A 294 6.41 2.05 -28.13
CA GLU A 294 6.52 0.93 -27.20
C GLU A 294 5.35 -0.04 -27.35
N TYR A 295 4.13 0.50 -27.55
CA TYR A 295 2.94 -0.33 -27.78
C TYR A 295 3.09 -1.18 -29.06
N GLU A 296 3.47 -0.58 -30.16
CA GLU A 296 3.69 -1.28 -31.44
C GLU A 296 4.80 -2.35 -31.32
N ALA A 297 5.89 -2.04 -30.60
CA ALA A 297 6.97 -3.00 -30.37
C ALA A 297 6.49 -4.21 -29.57
N LEU A 298 5.67 -4.00 -28.52
CA LEU A 298 5.13 -5.06 -27.67
C LEU A 298 4.09 -5.95 -28.39
N LEU A 299 3.41 -5.45 -29.40
CA LEU A 299 2.51 -6.29 -30.22
C LEU A 299 3.23 -7.45 -30.92
N ALA A 300 4.54 -7.35 -31.15
CA ALA A 300 5.34 -8.47 -31.68
C ALA A 300 5.47 -9.65 -30.67
N GLU A 301 5.20 -9.42 -29.38
CA GLU A 301 5.18 -10.46 -28.33
C GLU A 301 3.77 -11.04 -28.09
N ALA A 302 2.79 -10.76 -28.99
CA ALA A 302 1.43 -11.25 -28.85
C ALA A 302 1.38 -12.78 -28.71
N ASP A 303 0.57 -13.26 -27.78
CA ASP A 303 0.33 -14.69 -27.58
C ASP A 303 -0.49 -15.23 -28.75
N PRO A 304 0.02 -16.17 -29.57
CA PRO A 304 -0.65 -16.68 -30.74
C PRO A 304 -1.92 -17.50 -30.43
N ASP A 305 -2.05 -17.98 -29.18
CA ASP A 305 -3.20 -18.80 -28.77
C ASP A 305 -4.35 -17.93 -28.23
N LEU A 306 -4.15 -16.61 -28.13
CA LEU A 306 -5.12 -15.65 -27.59
C LEU A 306 -5.48 -14.60 -28.64
N ARG A 307 -6.77 -14.56 -29.03
CA ARG A 307 -7.25 -13.51 -29.94
C ARG A 307 -7.23 -12.14 -29.25
N PRO A 308 -7.01 -11.06 -29.99
CA PRO A 308 -7.24 -9.72 -29.49
C PRO A 308 -8.71 -9.52 -29.08
N ILE A 309 -8.93 -8.74 -28.03
CA ILE A 309 -10.28 -8.33 -27.59
C ILE A 309 -10.52 -6.91 -28.02
N HIS A 310 -11.59 -6.72 -28.80
CA HIS A 310 -12.11 -5.40 -29.15
C HIS A 310 -13.43 -5.20 -28.42
N LYS A 311 -13.54 -4.11 -27.66
CA LYS A 311 -14.76 -3.79 -26.93
C LYS A 311 -14.99 -2.29 -26.84
N THR A 312 -16.25 -1.92 -26.72
CA THR A 312 -16.66 -0.57 -26.34
C THR A 312 -17.12 -0.59 -24.89
N ARG A 313 -16.49 0.20 -24.02
CA ARG A 313 -16.81 0.33 -22.61
C ARG A 313 -17.60 1.61 -22.37
N TYR A 314 -18.76 1.46 -21.76
CA TYR A 314 -19.61 2.54 -21.27
C TYR A 314 -19.41 2.63 -19.76
N ALA A 315 -18.70 3.66 -19.28
CA ALA A 315 -18.45 3.89 -17.87
C ALA A 315 -19.45 4.94 -17.35
N ILE A 316 -20.41 4.53 -16.53
CA ILE A 316 -21.57 5.31 -16.12
C ILE A 316 -21.59 5.44 -14.59
N PRO A 317 -21.60 6.66 -14.01
CA PRO A 317 -21.77 6.84 -12.58
C PRO A 317 -23.13 6.27 -12.12
N HIS A 318 -23.12 5.38 -11.13
CA HIS A 318 -24.34 4.80 -10.56
C HIS A 318 -24.12 4.36 -9.11
N GLY A 319 -24.97 4.81 -8.18
CA GLY A 319 -24.95 4.38 -6.78
C GLY A 319 -23.61 4.65 -6.06
N GLY A 320 -22.96 5.77 -6.36
CA GLY A 320 -21.66 6.15 -5.77
C GLY A 320 -20.45 5.42 -6.38
N LYS A 321 -20.66 4.54 -7.35
CA LYS A 321 -19.65 3.77 -8.08
C LYS A 321 -19.72 4.05 -9.58
N VAL A 322 -18.87 3.38 -10.35
CA VAL A 322 -18.92 3.41 -11.82
C VAL A 322 -19.38 2.04 -12.30
N ALA A 323 -20.52 2.00 -13.00
CA ALA A 323 -20.97 0.83 -13.73
C ALA A 323 -20.23 0.79 -15.06
N GLU A 324 -19.40 -0.23 -15.29
CA GLU A 324 -18.67 -0.42 -16.53
C GLU A 324 -19.34 -1.49 -17.40
N ILE A 325 -19.97 -1.07 -18.50
CA ILE A 325 -20.63 -1.99 -19.45
C ILE A 325 -19.72 -2.21 -20.63
N ASP A 326 -19.26 -3.44 -20.81
CA ASP A 326 -18.41 -3.86 -21.90
C ASP A 326 -19.21 -4.57 -23.00
N VAL A 327 -19.28 -3.95 -24.15
CA VAL A 327 -19.87 -4.48 -25.37
C VAL A 327 -18.75 -4.97 -26.26
N TYR A 328 -18.70 -6.27 -26.50
CA TYR A 328 -17.64 -6.94 -27.26
C TYR A 328 -18.05 -7.15 -28.71
N ASP A 329 -17.12 -7.03 -29.66
CA ASP A 329 -17.37 -7.19 -31.10
C ASP A 329 -17.79 -8.61 -31.46
N PHE A 330 -17.46 -9.62 -30.66
CA PHE A 330 -17.79 -11.02 -30.88
C PHE A 330 -19.14 -11.44 -30.32
N TRP A 331 -19.87 -10.58 -29.58
CA TRP A 331 -21.22 -10.86 -29.08
C TRP A 331 -22.26 -9.89 -29.65
N GLN A 332 -23.42 -10.43 -30.06
CA GLN A 332 -24.52 -9.66 -30.62
C GLN A 332 -25.80 -9.69 -29.75
N ASP A 333 -25.81 -10.55 -28.73
CA ASP A 333 -26.99 -10.80 -27.89
C ASP A 333 -26.72 -10.42 -26.40
N ARG A 334 -25.49 -10.24 -26.03
CA ARG A 334 -25.06 -10.04 -24.64
C ARG A 334 -23.91 -9.06 -24.50
N ALA A 335 -23.71 -8.59 -23.24
CA ALA A 335 -22.59 -7.80 -22.83
C ALA A 335 -22.22 -8.16 -21.38
N THR A 336 -21.19 -7.56 -20.82
CA THR A 336 -20.89 -7.67 -19.39
C THR A 336 -21.04 -6.32 -18.69
N LEU A 337 -21.49 -6.38 -17.43
CA LEU A 337 -21.47 -5.25 -16.50
C LEU A 337 -20.44 -5.57 -15.40
N GLU A 338 -19.53 -4.67 -15.16
CA GLU A 338 -18.52 -4.74 -14.10
C GLU A 338 -18.70 -3.56 -13.14
N VAL A 339 -18.46 -3.79 -11.84
CA VAL A 339 -18.44 -2.77 -10.81
C VAL A 339 -17.35 -3.09 -9.77
N GLU A 340 -16.57 -2.09 -9.41
CA GLU A 340 -15.58 -2.18 -8.36
C GLU A 340 -16.20 -1.82 -7.00
N LEU A 341 -15.99 -2.68 -6.00
CA LEU A 341 -16.48 -2.52 -4.64
C LEU A 341 -15.31 -2.31 -3.66
N GLU A 342 -15.58 -1.72 -2.52
CA GLU A 342 -14.58 -1.52 -1.45
C GLU A 342 -14.44 -2.76 -0.55
N SER A 343 -15.47 -3.61 -0.50
CA SER A 343 -15.47 -4.87 0.25
C SER A 343 -16.40 -5.91 -0.37
N GLU A 344 -16.13 -7.20 -0.11
CA GLU A 344 -17.01 -8.31 -0.56
C GLU A 344 -18.43 -8.23 0.02
N SER A 345 -18.61 -7.58 1.17
CA SER A 345 -19.91 -7.41 1.83
C SER A 345 -20.66 -6.16 1.38
N GLU A 346 -20.09 -5.34 0.51
CA GLU A 346 -20.72 -4.14 0.02
C GLU A 346 -21.93 -4.48 -0.87
N VAL A 347 -23.09 -3.90 -0.53
CA VAL A 347 -24.31 -4.04 -1.31
C VAL A 347 -24.41 -2.91 -2.31
N TRP A 348 -24.32 -3.23 -3.59
CA TRP A 348 -24.52 -2.27 -4.67
C TRP A 348 -25.78 -2.61 -5.45
N GLN A 349 -26.59 -1.59 -5.74
CA GLN A 349 -27.85 -1.76 -6.49
C GLN A 349 -27.57 -1.77 -7.98
N LEU A 350 -28.04 -2.82 -8.65
CA LEU A 350 -27.91 -2.94 -10.10
C LEU A 350 -28.57 -1.77 -10.83
N PRO A 351 -27.97 -1.24 -11.90
CA PRO A 351 -28.53 -0.15 -12.67
C PRO A 351 -29.85 -0.55 -13.33
N PRO A 352 -30.89 0.33 -13.30
CA PRO A 352 -32.19 0.01 -13.86
C PRO A 352 -32.22 -0.02 -15.41
N TYR A 353 -31.17 0.51 -16.05
CA TYR A 353 -31.04 0.59 -17.51
C TYR A 353 -30.36 -0.63 -18.14
N VAL A 354 -30.08 -1.71 -17.35
CA VAL A 354 -29.54 -2.97 -17.86
C VAL A 354 -30.44 -4.14 -17.45
N ARG A 355 -30.55 -5.14 -18.34
CA ARG A 355 -31.22 -6.40 -18.03
C ARG A 355 -30.19 -7.46 -17.70
N VAL A 356 -30.00 -7.72 -16.40
CA VAL A 356 -29.06 -8.73 -15.90
C VAL A 356 -29.63 -10.13 -16.11
N TRP A 357 -28.82 -11.04 -16.66
CA TRP A 357 -29.15 -12.46 -16.76
C TRP A 357 -28.68 -13.22 -15.54
N ARG A 358 -27.40 -13.08 -15.18
CA ARG A 358 -26.81 -13.71 -14.00
C ARG A 358 -25.48 -13.05 -13.59
N GLU A 359 -25.06 -13.28 -12.38
CA GLU A 359 -23.72 -12.95 -11.92
C GLU A 359 -22.71 -13.99 -12.41
N VAL A 360 -21.54 -13.53 -12.85
CA VAL A 360 -20.45 -14.36 -13.39
C VAL A 360 -19.10 -14.06 -12.76
N THR A 361 -19.10 -13.42 -11.60
CA THR A 361 -17.89 -13.01 -10.86
C THR A 361 -16.91 -14.16 -10.65
N GLU A 362 -17.41 -15.32 -10.21
CA GLU A 362 -16.60 -16.51 -9.94
C GLU A 362 -16.46 -17.43 -11.16
N ASP A 363 -17.17 -17.15 -12.25
CA ASP A 363 -17.11 -17.97 -13.47
C ASP A 363 -15.89 -17.59 -14.32
N ALA A 364 -14.85 -18.39 -14.20
CA ALA A 364 -13.58 -18.16 -14.89
C ALA A 364 -13.72 -18.00 -16.41
N ARG A 365 -14.75 -18.60 -17.05
CA ARG A 365 -14.99 -18.52 -18.49
C ARG A 365 -15.22 -17.09 -18.97
N TYR A 366 -15.72 -16.19 -18.08
CA TYR A 366 -16.00 -14.78 -18.38
C TYR A 366 -14.85 -13.83 -18.05
N LYS A 367 -13.69 -14.34 -17.58
CA LYS A 367 -12.47 -13.53 -17.49
C LYS A 367 -11.98 -13.20 -18.90
N ASN A 368 -11.59 -11.94 -19.12
CA ASN A 368 -11.17 -11.47 -20.46
C ASN A 368 -10.09 -12.36 -21.12
N VAL A 369 -9.13 -12.90 -20.34
CA VAL A 369 -8.10 -13.82 -20.87
C VAL A 369 -8.71 -15.13 -21.39
N ASN A 370 -9.76 -15.63 -20.75
CA ASN A 370 -10.43 -16.85 -21.16
C ASN A 370 -11.38 -16.58 -22.35
N LEU A 371 -12.05 -15.40 -22.38
CA LEU A 371 -12.79 -14.93 -23.55
C LEU A 371 -11.87 -14.75 -24.78
N ALA A 372 -10.60 -14.37 -24.57
CA ALA A 372 -9.61 -14.31 -25.63
C ALA A 372 -9.24 -15.69 -26.19
N ARG A 373 -9.32 -16.75 -25.37
CA ARG A 373 -9.02 -18.13 -25.75
C ARG A 373 -10.23 -18.81 -26.40
N GLU A 374 -11.36 -18.81 -25.71
CA GLU A 374 -12.56 -19.50 -26.12
C GLU A 374 -13.82 -18.80 -25.63
N LEU A 375 -14.84 -18.67 -26.47
CA LEU A 375 -16.11 -18.09 -26.06
C LEU A 375 -16.95 -19.13 -25.34
N PRO A 376 -17.55 -18.81 -24.17
CA PRO A 376 -18.40 -19.74 -23.46
C PRO A 376 -19.66 -20.04 -24.28
N THR A 377 -19.93 -21.32 -24.48
CA THR A 377 -21.23 -21.80 -24.99
C THR A 377 -22.20 -21.80 -23.81
N GLU A 378 -23.25 -21.00 -23.88
CA GLU A 378 -24.37 -21.09 -22.93
C GLU A 378 -25.19 -22.32 -23.32
N ALA A 379 -25.39 -23.25 -22.37
CA ALA A 379 -26.27 -24.37 -22.51
C ALA A 379 -27.74 -23.95 -22.27
#